data_fd0b33d51f227fb842b7fbf0c70e630b
#
_entry.id   fd0b33d51f227fb842b7fbf0c70e630b
#
_cell.length_a   1.000
_cell.length_b   1.000
_cell.length_c   1.000
_cell.angle_alpha   90.00
_cell.angle_beta   90.00
_cell.angle_gamma   90.00
#
_symmetry.space_group_name_H-M   'P 1'
#
loop_
_entity.id
_entity.type
_entity.pdbx_description
1 polymer ?
#
loop_
_entity_poly.entity_id
_entity_poly.type
_entity_poly.pdbx_seq_one_letter_code
_entity_poly.pdbx_strand_id
1 'polypeptide(L)'
;MAREQHDYDDIPGTFVFDAERSREGYHLNMFCMSLMKAENRKAFKENEAKYLDRFPLTPAQREAILKREYNKMLELGGNIYFTAKLGATDGHSFQHMAAVMTGSTQEDYAKMMLGGGRSVEGNRSKSGGKVGKSSSKSSKSGKKRG
;
A
#
# COMPACT_ATOMS: atom_id res chain seq x y z
N MET A 1 -20.23 -2.26 12.64
CA MET A 1 -19.53 -3.11 13.64
C MET A 1 -18.04 -2.84 13.58
N ALA A 2 -17.41 -2.72 14.73
CA ALA A 2 -15.97 -2.59 14.78
C ALA A 2 -15.31 -3.83 14.18
N ARG A 3 -14.21 -3.62 13.45
CA ARG A 3 -13.39 -4.70 12.90
C ARG A 3 -12.80 -5.54 14.03
N GLU A 4 -12.78 -6.86 13.87
CA GLU A 4 -12.05 -7.73 14.75
C GLU A 4 -10.55 -7.41 14.73
N GLN A 5 -9.92 -7.39 15.89
CA GLN A 5 -8.49 -7.13 15.99
C GLN A 5 -7.71 -8.43 15.76
N HIS A 6 -6.78 -8.38 14.83
CA HIS A 6 -5.89 -9.50 14.50
C HIS A 6 -4.46 -9.22 14.96
N ASP A 7 -3.68 -10.27 15.14
CA ASP A 7 -2.28 -10.17 15.59
C ASP A 7 -1.33 -9.55 14.56
N TYR A 8 -1.78 -9.41 13.31
CA TYR A 8 -1.04 -8.73 12.23
C TYR A 8 -1.41 -7.25 12.05
N ASP A 9 -2.40 -6.73 12.77
CA ASP A 9 -2.90 -5.36 12.56
C ASP A 9 -1.90 -4.29 13.00
N ASP A 10 -0.96 -4.62 13.86
CA ASP A 10 0.05 -3.71 14.38
C ASP A 10 1.38 -3.74 13.60
N ILE A 11 1.45 -4.47 12.48
CA ILE A 11 2.65 -4.48 11.64
C ILE A 11 2.78 -3.14 10.91
N PRO A 12 3.85 -2.36 11.15
CA PRO A 12 4.01 -1.06 10.54
C PRO A 12 4.00 -1.10 9.00
N GLY A 13 3.26 -0.18 8.38
CA GLY A 13 3.21 -0.04 6.93
C GLY A 13 2.55 -1.21 6.19
N THR A 14 1.79 -2.03 6.90
CA THR A 14 1.17 -3.24 6.34
C THR A 14 -0.34 -3.21 6.53
N PHE A 15 -1.07 -3.45 5.44
CA PHE A 15 -2.51 -3.66 5.44
C PHE A 15 -2.78 -5.04 4.84
N VAL A 16 -3.03 -6.03 5.69
CA VAL A 16 -3.34 -7.39 5.24
C VAL A 16 -4.73 -7.42 4.62
N PHE A 17 -4.81 -7.83 3.37
CA PHE A 17 -6.08 -7.98 2.66
C PHE A 17 -6.73 -9.32 3.02
N ASP A 18 -7.46 -9.31 4.11
CA ASP A 18 -8.21 -10.46 4.63
C ASP A 18 -9.67 -10.45 4.18
N ALA A 19 -10.45 -11.41 4.65
CA ALA A 19 -11.86 -11.52 4.30
C ALA A 19 -12.69 -10.31 4.73
N GLU A 20 -12.38 -9.72 5.90
CA GLU A 20 -13.06 -8.52 6.38
C GLU A 20 -12.77 -7.32 5.48
N ARG A 21 -11.50 -7.08 5.13
CA ARG A 21 -11.12 -6.01 4.21
C ARG A 21 -11.69 -6.22 2.82
N SER A 22 -11.73 -7.45 2.34
CA SER A 22 -12.37 -7.79 1.07
C SER A 22 -13.85 -7.39 1.04
N ARG A 23 -14.58 -7.63 2.11
CA ARG A 23 -15.98 -7.22 2.23
C ARG A 23 -16.13 -5.71 2.38
N GLU A 24 -15.35 -5.09 3.24
CA GLU A 24 -15.37 -3.65 3.48
C GLU A 24 -15.06 -2.86 2.19
N GLY A 25 -14.05 -3.30 1.44
CA GLY A 25 -13.57 -2.63 0.24
C GLY A 25 -14.21 -3.08 -1.06
N TYR A 26 -15.23 -3.93 -1.04
CA TYR A 26 -15.80 -4.51 -2.26
C TYR A 26 -16.13 -3.46 -3.32
N HIS A 27 -16.87 -2.43 -2.97
CA HIS A 27 -17.29 -1.41 -3.93
C HIS A 27 -16.14 -0.50 -4.37
N LEU A 28 -15.18 -0.22 -3.49
CA LEU A 28 -13.95 0.47 -3.84
C LEU A 28 -13.16 -0.32 -4.88
N ASN A 29 -13.00 -1.61 -4.67
CA ASN A 29 -12.30 -2.50 -5.60
C ASN A 29 -13.06 -2.65 -6.93
N MET A 30 -14.38 -2.73 -6.89
CA MET A 30 -15.20 -2.77 -8.12
C MET A 30 -15.13 -1.46 -8.90
N PHE A 31 -15.07 -0.33 -8.23
CA PHE A 31 -14.78 0.94 -8.89
C PHE A 31 -13.43 0.87 -9.64
N CYS A 32 -12.36 0.46 -8.97
CA CYS A 32 -11.05 0.32 -9.59
C CYS A 32 -11.06 -0.64 -10.78
N MET A 33 -11.76 -1.78 -10.66
CA MET A 33 -11.93 -2.75 -11.74
C MET A 33 -12.66 -2.16 -12.95
N SER A 34 -13.63 -1.29 -12.74
CA SER A 34 -14.34 -0.63 -13.83
C SER A 34 -13.42 0.18 -14.75
N LEU A 35 -12.29 0.65 -14.22
CA LEU A 35 -11.28 1.42 -14.96
C LEU A 35 -10.44 0.58 -15.93
N MET A 36 -10.67 -0.73 -16.02
CA MET A 36 -10.07 -1.55 -17.06
C MET A 36 -10.63 -1.23 -18.45
N LYS A 37 -11.86 -0.72 -18.53
CA LYS A 37 -12.49 -0.33 -19.78
C LYS A 37 -12.20 1.13 -20.11
N ALA A 38 -11.80 1.40 -21.35
CA ALA A 38 -11.45 2.75 -21.82
C ALA A 38 -12.61 3.75 -21.68
N GLU A 39 -13.84 3.34 -21.98
CA GLU A 39 -15.04 4.18 -21.83
C GLU A 39 -15.27 4.59 -20.37
N ASN A 40 -14.97 3.72 -19.41
CA ASN A 40 -15.10 4.02 -17.99
C ASN A 40 -14.02 4.99 -17.52
N ARG A 41 -12.79 4.81 -17.98
CA ARG A 41 -11.70 5.77 -17.70
C ARG A 41 -12.03 7.16 -18.23
N LYS A 42 -12.59 7.25 -19.43
CA LYS A 42 -13.02 8.53 -20.01
C LYS A 42 -14.11 9.18 -19.15
N ALA A 43 -15.15 8.44 -18.82
CA ALA A 43 -16.25 8.94 -17.99
C ALA A 43 -15.78 9.40 -16.61
N PHE A 44 -14.87 8.65 -16.00
CA PHE A 44 -14.26 9.02 -14.71
C PHE A 44 -13.48 10.34 -14.82
N LYS A 45 -12.61 10.47 -15.82
CA LYS A 45 -11.83 11.69 -16.05
C LYS A 45 -12.67 12.92 -16.34
N GLU A 46 -13.82 12.76 -17.00
CA GLU A 46 -14.73 13.86 -17.29
C GLU A 46 -15.34 14.46 -16.00
N ASN A 47 -15.72 13.61 -15.06
CA ASN A 47 -16.25 14.03 -13.76
C ASN A 47 -16.09 12.90 -12.73
N GLU A 48 -15.01 12.94 -11.98
CA GLU A 48 -14.67 11.90 -10.99
C GLU A 48 -15.77 11.73 -9.95
N ALA A 49 -16.23 12.82 -9.35
CA ALA A 49 -17.22 12.77 -8.29
C ALA A 49 -18.54 12.15 -8.77
N LYS A 50 -19.00 12.53 -9.95
CA LYS A 50 -20.22 11.98 -10.56
C LYS A 50 -20.05 10.49 -10.92
N TYR A 51 -18.88 10.11 -11.42
CA TYR A 51 -18.61 8.71 -11.73
C TYR A 51 -18.67 7.83 -10.48
N LEU A 52 -18.13 8.32 -9.36
CA LEU A 52 -18.14 7.61 -8.08
C LEU A 52 -19.57 7.39 -7.53
N ASP A 53 -20.54 8.19 -7.94
CA ASP A 53 -21.95 8.00 -7.53
C ASP A 53 -22.54 6.68 -8.03
N ARG A 54 -21.89 6.03 -8.98
CA ARG A 54 -22.30 4.69 -9.48
C ARG A 54 -22.00 3.56 -8.48
N PHE A 55 -21.20 3.84 -7.46
CA PHE A 55 -20.76 2.85 -6.49
C PHE A 55 -21.18 3.26 -5.08
N PRO A 56 -21.69 2.33 -4.24
CA PRO A 56 -22.10 2.64 -2.89
C PRO A 56 -20.86 2.72 -1.95
N LEU A 57 -20.01 3.69 -2.20
CA LEU A 57 -18.82 3.96 -1.41
C LEU A 57 -19.19 4.63 -0.08
N THR A 58 -18.42 4.30 0.97
CA THR A 58 -18.48 5.11 2.19
C THR A 58 -17.91 6.50 1.93
N PRO A 59 -18.30 7.52 2.72
CA PRO A 59 -17.72 8.86 2.59
C PRO A 59 -16.19 8.85 2.68
N ALA A 60 -15.61 8.05 3.58
CA ALA A 60 -14.17 7.91 3.73
C ALA A 60 -13.49 7.29 2.49
N GLN A 61 -14.09 6.26 1.91
CA GLN A 61 -13.59 5.65 0.68
C GLN A 61 -13.64 6.64 -0.50
N ARG A 62 -14.75 7.36 -0.65
CA ARG A 62 -14.91 8.38 -1.69
C ARG A 62 -13.86 9.48 -1.57
N GLU A 63 -13.63 9.99 -0.38
CA GLU A 63 -12.62 11.01 -0.12
C GLU A 63 -11.21 10.51 -0.43
N ALA A 64 -10.87 9.31 0.00
CA ALA A 64 -9.56 8.70 -0.27
C ALA A 64 -9.29 8.55 -1.78
N ILE A 65 -10.30 8.18 -2.56
CA ILE A 65 -10.20 8.08 -4.02
C ILE A 65 -9.97 9.47 -4.63
N LEU A 66 -10.80 10.44 -4.29
CA LEU A 66 -10.71 11.80 -4.86
C LEU A 66 -9.40 12.49 -4.54
N LYS A 67 -8.85 12.25 -3.36
CA LYS A 67 -7.56 12.79 -2.93
C LYS A 67 -6.35 11.93 -3.29
N ARG A 68 -6.57 10.75 -3.90
CA ARG A 68 -5.50 9.79 -4.23
C ARG A 68 -4.68 9.37 -3.01
N GLU A 69 -5.34 9.19 -1.88
CA GLU A 69 -4.72 8.69 -0.65
C GLU A 69 -4.65 7.16 -0.69
N TYR A 70 -3.66 6.62 -1.39
CA TYR A 70 -3.55 5.18 -1.65
C TYR A 70 -3.44 4.34 -0.39
N ASN A 71 -2.65 4.76 0.60
CA ASN A 71 -2.57 4.06 1.88
C ASN A 71 -3.92 4.02 2.59
N LYS A 72 -4.67 5.12 2.55
CA LYS A 72 -6.02 5.19 3.12
C LYS A 72 -6.99 4.27 2.39
N MET A 73 -6.89 4.16 1.07
CA MET A 73 -7.69 3.20 0.31
C MET A 73 -7.43 1.76 0.76
N LEU A 74 -6.16 1.38 1.00
CA LEU A 74 -5.82 0.04 1.51
C LEU A 74 -6.37 -0.20 2.92
N GLU A 75 -6.28 0.81 3.78
CA GLU A 75 -6.86 0.76 5.13
C GLU A 75 -8.38 0.54 5.09
N LEU A 76 -9.06 1.13 4.12
CA LEU A 76 -10.51 1.06 3.92
C LEU A 76 -10.96 -0.15 3.07
N GLY A 77 -10.10 -1.13 2.86
CA GLY A 77 -10.43 -2.39 2.21
C GLY A 77 -10.01 -2.48 0.75
N GLY A 78 -9.26 -1.51 0.24
CA GLY A 78 -8.70 -1.57 -1.11
C GLY A 78 -7.61 -2.64 -1.24
N ASN A 79 -7.59 -3.31 -2.38
CA ASN A 79 -6.51 -4.23 -2.75
C ASN A 79 -5.55 -3.50 -3.69
N ILE A 80 -4.26 -3.67 -3.48
CA ILE A 80 -3.23 -2.96 -4.26
C ILE A 80 -3.32 -3.24 -5.77
N TYR A 81 -3.67 -4.46 -6.17
CA TYR A 81 -3.84 -4.80 -7.58
C TYR A 81 -4.99 -4.04 -8.24
N PHE A 82 -6.01 -3.71 -7.49
CA PHE A 82 -7.14 -2.92 -7.98
C PHE A 82 -6.84 -1.42 -7.92
N THR A 83 -6.30 -0.93 -6.81
CA THR A 83 -5.96 0.49 -6.67
C THR A 83 -4.88 0.94 -7.65
N ALA A 84 -4.00 0.03 -8.09
CA ALA A 84 -3.03 0.29 -9.14
C ALA A 84 -3.67 0.70 -10.48
N LYS A 85 -4.90 0.24 -10.76
CA LYS A 85 -5.65 0.64 -11.95
C LYS A 85 -6.05 2.11 -11.93
N LEU A 86 -6.33 2.65 -10.76
CA LEU A 86 -6.56 4.09 -10.58
C LEU A 86 -5.29 4.89 -10.87
N GLY A 87 -4.16 4.46 -10.32
CA GLY A 87 -2.87 5.09 -10.62
C GLY A 87 -2.52 5.07 -12.11
N ALA A 88 -2.72 3.93 -12.76
CA ALA A 88 -2.52 3.79 -14.21
C ALA A 88 -3.46 4.70 -15.01
N THR A 89 -4.71 4.88 -14.57
CA THR A 89 -5.66 5.80 -15.18
C THR A 89 -5.17 7.25 -15.12
N ASP A 90 -4.49 7.64 -14.04
CA ASP A 90 -3.85 8.94 -13.88
C ASP A 90 -2.53 9.06 -14.67
N GLY A 91 -2.07 8.01 -15.31
CA GLY A 91 -0.82 7.99 -16.07
C GLY A 91 0.43 7.70 -15.23
N HIS A 92 0.26 7.20 -14.01
CA HIS A 92 1.37 6.87 -13.11
C HIS A 92 1.77 5.40 -13.21
N SER A 93 3.08 5.15 -13.12
CA SER A 93 3.61 3.80 -12.99
C SER A 93 3.34 3.24 -11.58
N PHE A 94 3.37 1.92 -11.46
CA PHE A 94 3.31 1.26 -10.14
C PHE A 94 4.46 1.73 -9.23
N GLN A 95 5.66 1.92 -9.78
CA GLN A 95 6.81 2.43 -9.04
C GLN A 95 6.56 3.84 -8.48
N HIS A 96 5.90 4.72 -9.25
CA HIS A 96 5.49 6.04 -8.77
C HIS A 96 4.51 5.92 -7.60
N MET A 97 3.49 5.06 -7.71
CA MET A 97 2.53 4.84 -6.64
C MET A 97 3.21 4.31 -5.37
N ALA A 98 4.10 3.34 -5.51
CA ALA A 98 4.84 2.81 -4.37
C ALA A 98 5.73 3.87 -3.70
N ALA A 99 6.32 4.75 -4.48
CA ALA A 99 7.08 5.88 -3.97
C ALA A 99 6.20 6.84 -3.14
N VAL A 100 5.05 7.23 -3.68
CA VAL A 100 4.07 8.08 -2.97
C VAL A 100 3.61 7.42 -1.67
N MET A 101 3.26 6.14 -1.71
CA MET A 101 2.79 5.39 -0.54
C MET A 101 3.85 5.26 0.56
N THR A 102 5.13 5.31 0.21
CA THR A 102 6.26 5.24 1.14
C THR A 102 6.84 6.60 1.50
N GLY A 103 6.25 7.68 0.99
CA GLY A 103 6.68 9.05 1.28
C GLY A 103 8.01 9.44 0.61
N SER A 104 8.36 8.79 -0.50
CA SER A 104 9.59 9.07 -1.26
C SER A 104 9.30 9.55 -2.67
N THR A 105 10.34 9.99 -3.36
CA THR A 105 10.27 10.24 -4.81
C THR A 105 10.43 8.93 -5.58
N GLN A 106 9.97 8.90 -6.83
CA GLN A 106 10.14 7.72 -7.68
C GLN A 106 11.63 7.37 -7.87
N GLU A 107 12.49 8.37 -7.99
CA GLU A 107 13.94 8.17 -8.14
C GLU A 107 14.56 7.54 -6.89
N ASP A 108 14.24 8.06 -5.71
CA ASP A 108 14.74 7.54 -4.44
C ASP A 108 14.21 6.14 -4.16
N TYR A 109 12.94 5.90 -4.50
CA TYR A 109 12.36 4.56 -4.41
C TYR A 109 13.09 3.55 -5.31
N ALA A 110 13.38 3.94 -6.56
CA ALA A 110 14.14 3.09 -7.49
C ALA A 110 15.54 2.79 -6.97
N LYS A 111 16.25 3.79 -6.44
CA LYS A 111 17.58 3.60 -5.83
C LYS A 111 17.53 2.66 -4.64
N MET A 112 16.53 2.81 -3.79
CA MET A 112 16.33 1.94 -2.62
C MET A 112 16.09 0.49 -3.06
N MET A 113 15.27 0.25 -4.06
CA MET A 113 15.00 -1.09 -4.57
C MET A 113 16.23 -1.74 -5.21
N LEU A 114 17.02 -0.96 -5.97
CA LEU A 114 18.28 -1.44 -6.55
C LEU A 114 19.34 -1.75 -5.48
N GLY A 115 19.27 -1.05 -4.35
CA GLY A 115 20.14 -1.26 -3.19
C GLY A 115 19.74 -2.43 -2.28
N GLY A 116 18.75 -3.24 -2.66
CA GLY A 116 18.32 -4.43 -1.91
C GLY A 116 16.99 -4.30 -1.16
N GLY A 117 16.31 -3.16 -1.32
CA GLY A 117 15.01 -2.92 -0.68
C GLY A 117 15.11 -2.22 0.69
N ARG A 118 13.97 -2.09 1.35
CA ARG A 118 13.88 -1.44 2.67
C ARG A 118 14.42 -2.34 3.78
N SER A 119 15.00 -1.70 4.80
CA SER A 119 15.37 -2.40 6.02
C SER A 119 14.13 -3.00 6.71
N VAL A 120 14.31 -4.19 7.27
CA VAL A 120 13.30 -4.84 8.12
C VAL A 120 13.36 -4.38 9.57
N GLU A 121 14.29 -3.49 9.90
CA GLU A 121 14.44 -2.96 11.26
C GLU A 121 13.16 -2.26 11.72
N GLY A 122 12.76 -2.52 12.93
CA GLY A 122 11.55 -1.97 13.52
C GLY A 122 10.25 -2.72 13.18
N ASN A 123 10.29 -3.68 12.26
CA ASN A 123 9.15 -4.56 12.01
C ASN A 123 8.96 -5.54 13.18
N ARG A 124 7.73 -6.02 13.34
CA ARG A 124 7.43 -7.06 14.32
C ARG A 124 7.86 -8.43 13.79
N SER A 125 8.56 -9.20 14.62
CA SER A 125 8.85 -10.61 14.32
C SER A 125 7.66 -11.50 14.67
N LYS A 126 7.64 -12.74 14.16
CA LYS A 126 6.60 -13.75 14.49
C LYS A 126 6.56 -14.08 16.00
N SER A 127 7.65 -13.87 16.72
CA SER A 127 7.70 -14.05 18.17
C SER A 127 7.20 -12.85 18.98
N GLY A 128 6.71 -11.79 18.29
CA GLY A 128 6.15 -10.60 18.90
C GLY A 128 7.17 -9.51 19.26
N GLY A 129 8.47 -9.76 19.11
CA GLY A 129 9.50 -8.75 19.29
C GLY A 129 9.72 -7.90 18.04
N LYS A 130 10.22 -6.66 18.22
CA LYS A 130 10.66 -5.84 17.09
C LYS A 130 11.95 -6.37 16.51
N VAL A 131 12.09 -6.35 15.18
CA VAL A 131 13.34 -6.63 14.51
C VAL A 131 14.31 -5.48 14.80
N GLY A 132 15.37 -5.74 15.57
CA GLY A 132 16.40 -4.76 15.86
C GLY A 132 17.53 -4.78 14.85
N LYS A 133 18.42 -3.79 14.95
CA LYS A 133 19.68 -3.80 14.20
C LYS A 133 20.44 -5.07 14.54
N SER A 134 20.82 -5.85 13.53
CA SER A 134 21.81 -6.87 13.74
C SER A 134 23.10 -6.15 14.11
N SER A 135 23.56 -6.32 15.36
CA SER A 135 24.90 -5.93 15.71
C SER A 135 25.84 -6.79 14.88
N SER A 136 26.47 -6.21 13.88
CA SER A 136 27.60 -6.83 13.23
C SER A 136 28.69 -6.92 14.30
N LYS A 137 28.74 -8.02 15.04
CA LYS A 137 29.94 -8.39 15.77
C LYS A 137 30.99 -8.70 14.71
N SER A 138 31.83 -7.72 14.40
CA SER A 138 33.06 -7.98 13.73
C SER A 138 33.88 -8.87 14.70
N SER A 139 33.92 -10.14 14.37
CA SER A 139 34.88 -11.05 15.01
C SER A 139 36.27 -10.63 14.53
N LYS A 140 36.94 -9.78 15.27
CA LYS A 140 38.40 -9.67 15.19
C LYS A 140 38.96 -10.97 15.75
N SER A 141 39.21 -11.94 14.89
CA SER A 141 40.07 -13.03 15.21
C SER A 141 41.51 -12.49 15.27
N GLY A 142 41.92 -12.11 16.46
CA GLY A 142 43.31 -11.84 16.72
C GLY A 142 44.09 -13.15 16.69
N LYS A 143 44.73 -13.43 15.59
CA LYS A 143 45.69 -14.51 15.51
C LYS A 143 46.98 -14.02 16.10
N LYS A 144 47.22 -14.27 17.40
CA LYS A 144 48.55 -14.20 17.98
C LYS A 144 49.30 -15.43 17.52
N ARG A 145 50.31 -15.23 16.70
CA ARG A 145 51.40 -16.19 16.58
C ARG A 145 52.48 -15.78 17.60
N GLY A 146 52.79 -16.69 18.54
CA GLY A 146 54.03 -16.71 19.24
C GLY A 146 55.10 -17.40 18.41
#